data_62855149d8188e5b0be68185218f0ab3
#
_entry.id   62855149d8188e5b0be68185218f0ab3
#
_cell.length_a   1.000
_cell.length_b   1.000
_cell.length_c   1.000
_cell.angle_alpha   90.00
_cell.angle_beta   90.00
_cell.angle_gamma   90.00
#
_symmetry.space_group_name_H-M   'P 1'
#
loop_
_entity.id
_entity.type
_entity.pdbx_description
1 polymer ?
#
loop_
_entity_poly.entity_id
_entity_poly.type
_entity_poly.pdbx_seq_one_letter_code
_entity_poly.pdbx_strand_id
1 'polypeptide(L)'
;RSSAASDVYKRQVYRKIKAVTGMSPSKLILDIRLKTSLDMLQNTEYTVTEVSYRCGFNEISYFGKCFKTEYGLSPSEYIKKYRK
;
A
#
# COMPACT_ATOMS: atom_id res chain seq x y z
N ARG A 1 7.63 -17.30 -22.43
CA ARG A 1 6.99 -16.92 -21.83
C ARG A 1 6.06 -16.31 -22.29
N SER A 2 5.16 -16.32 -21.91
CA SER A 2 4.18 -15.82 -22.66
C SER A 2 3.34 -14.85 -21.92
N SER A 3 3.22 -13.65 -22.49
CA SER A 3 2.38 -12.63 -21.91
C SER A 3 0.92 -13.05 -21.92
N ALA A 4 0.51 -13.83 -22.89
CA ALA A 4 -0.87 -14.27 -22.96
C ALA A 4 -1.27 -15.13 -21.77
N ALA A 5 -0.41 -16.04 -21.37
CA ALA A 5 -0.65 -16.88 -20.20
C ALA A 5 -0.68 -16.03 -18.92
N SER A 6 0.20 -15.04 -18.86
CA SER A 6 0.26 -14.13 -17.73
C SER A 6 -1.02 -13.33 -17.58
N ASP A 7 -1.56 -12.85 -18.72
CA ASP A 7 -2.79 -12.06 -18.72
C ASP A 7 -4.00 -12.89 -18.29
N VAL A 8 -4.07 -14.14 -18.74
CA VAL A 8 -5.15 -15.03 -18.34
C VAL A 8 -5.10 -15.30 -16.85
N TYR A 9 -3.92 -15.53 -16.34
CA TYR A 9 -3.74 -15.77 -14.91
C TYR A 9 -4.16 -14.55 -14.07
N LYS A 10 -3.79 -13.37 -14.54
CA LYS A 10 -4.17 -12.14 -13.84
C LYS A 10 -5.68 -11.97 -13.78
N ARG A 11 -6.39 -12.31 -14.85
CA ARG A 11 -7.84 -12.20 -14.85
C ARG A 11 -8.48 -13.14 -13.85
N GLN A 12 -7.97 -14.35 -13.75
CA GLN A 12 -8.51 -15.31 -12.79
C GLN A 12 -8.29 -14.85 -11.37
N VAL A 13 -7.12 -14.32 -11.08
CA VAL A 13 -6.80 -13.79 -9.76
C VAL A 13 -7.73 -12.62 -9.43
N TYR A 14 -7.95 -11.74 -10.40
CA TYR A 14 -8.83 -10.59 -10.22
C TYR A 14 -10.22 -11.03 -9.80
N ARG A 15 -10.81 -11.99 -10.51
CA ARG A 15 -12.15 -12.47 -10.20
C ARG A 15 -12.22 -13.10 -8.82
N LYS A 16 -11.23 -13.88 -8.49
CA LYS A 16 -11.20 -14.58 -7.20
C LYS A 16 -11.13 -13.60 -6.05
N ILE A 17 -10.23 -12.65 -6.14
CA ILE A 17 -10.06 -11.65 -5.08
C ILE A 17 -11.33 -10.83 -4.91
N LYS A 18 -11.92 -10.38 -6.01
CA LYS A 18 -13.12 -9.58 -5.94
C LYS A 18 -14.30 -10.36 -5.35
N ALA A 19 -14.43 -11.63 -5.71
CA ALA A 19 -15.50 -12.48 -5.19
C ALA A 19 -15.37 -12.73 -3.70
N VAL A 20 -14.14 -12.88 -3.21
CA VAL A 20 -13.89 -13.19 -1.80
C VAL A 20 -13.86 -11.95 -0.93
N THR A 21 -13.20 -10.88 -1.38
CA THR A 21 -12.99 -9.69 -0.56
C THR A 21 -13.87 -8.52 -0.94
N GLY A 22 -14.47 -8.55 -2.13
CA GLY A 22 -15.20 -7.41 -2.65
C GLY A 22 -14.30 -6.28 -3.14
N MET A 23 -12.98 -6.51 -3.23
CA MET A 23 -12.02 -5.51 -3.63
C MET A 23 -11.28 -5.94 -4.88
N SER A 24 -10.94 -4.98 -5.73
CA SER A 24 -10.08 -5.26 -6.88
C SER A 24 -8.65 -5.55 -6.40
N PRO A 25 -7.84 -6.26 -7.19
CA PRO A 25 -6.45 -6.50 -6.82
C PRO A 25 -5.66 -5.22 -6.58
N SER A 26 -5.92 -4.16 -7.34
CA SER A 26 -5.23 -2.89 -7.15
C SER A 26 -5.50 -2.30 -5.78
N LYS A 27 -6.76 -2.35 -5.36
CA LYS A 27 -7.14 -1.83 -4.07
C LYS A 27 -6.57 -2.68 -2.94
N LEU A 28 -6.56 -3.99 -3.12
CA LEU A 28 -6.00 -4.89 -2.12
C LEU A 28 -4.49 -4.66 -1.96
N ILE A 29 -3.79 -4.49 -3.07
CA ILE A 29 -2.35 -4.21 -3.03
C ILE A 29 -2.10 -2.89 -2.32
N LEU A 30 -2.89 -1.87 -2.63
CA LEU A 30 -2.75 -0.57 -1.98
C LEU A 30 -2.96 -0.69 -0.47
N ASP A 31 -3.98 -1.43 -0.07
CA ASP A 31 -4.28 -1.64 1.34
C ASP A 31 -3.11 -2.32 2.06
N ILE A 32 -2.54 -3.35 1.45
CA ILE A 32 -1.39 -4.05 2.02
C ILE A 32 -0.19 -3.12 2.15
N ARG A 33 0.06 -2.31 1.12
CA ARG A 33 1.16 -1.36 1.15
C ARG A 33 0.99 -0.34 2.28
N LEU A 34 -0.22 0.15 2.46
CA LEU A 34 -0.50 1.11 3.52
C LEU A 34 -0.34 0.48 4.90
N LYS A 35 -0.78 -0.74 5.08
CA LYS A 35 -0.61 -1.43 6.36
C LYS A 35 0.85 -1.69 6.67
N THR A 36 1.63 -2.06 5.66
CA THR A 36 3.07 -2.24 5.82
C THR A 36 3.74 -0.92 6.20
N SER A 37 3.31 0.17 5.55
CA SER A 37 3.86 1.48 5.87
C SER A 37 3.56 1.89 7.31
N LEU A 38 2.36 1.56 7.77
CA LEU A 38 1.96 1.88 9.15
C LEU A 38 2.94 1.25 10.14
N ASP A 39 3.25 -0.01 9.94
CA ASP A 39 4.19 -0.73 10.78
C ASP A 39 5.58 -0.10 10.73
N MET A 40 6.06 0.22 9.54
CA MET A 40 7.38 0.84 9.38
C MET A 40 7.46 2.21 10.04
N LEU A 41 6.40 3.01 9.89
CA LEU A 41 6.37 4.34 10.48
C LEU A 41 6.40 4.28 12.01
N GLN A 42 5.80 3.27 12.58
CA GLN A 42 5.74 3.14 14.03
C GLN A 42 6.95 2.45 14.63
N ASN A 43 7.46 1.42 13.97
CA ASN A 43 8.45 0.52 14.55
C ASN A 43 9.88 0.64 14.01
N THR A 44 10.11 1.57 13.10
CA THR A 44 11.45 1.80 12.55
C THR A 44 11.77 3.27 12.59
N GLU A 45 13.03 3.61 12.26
CA GLU A 45 13.45 4.99 12.18
C GLU A 45 13.48 5.51 10.73
N TYR A 46 12.87 4.78 9.82
CA TYR A 46 12.81 5.20 8.43
C TYR A 46 12.08 6.53 8.28
N THR A 47 12.55 7.34 7.35
CA THR A 47 11.86 8.58 7.02
C THR A 47 10.61 8.25 6.20
N VAL A 48 9.73 9.22 6.04
CA VAL A 48 8.53 9.04 5.20
C VAL A 48 8.93 8.65 3.78
N THR A 49 9.98 9.28 3.26
CA THR A 49 10.47 8.97 1.91
C THR A 49 10.92 7.51 1.81
N GLU A 50 11.69 7.05 2.79
CA GLU A 50 12.15 5.68 2.80
C GLU A 50 11.00 4.69 2.89
N VAL A 51 10.04 4.95 3.77
CA VAL A 51 8.87 4.09 3.92
C VAL A 51 8.09 4.02 2.61
N SER A 52 7.89 5.16 1.98
CA SER A 52 7.16 5.23 0.71
C SER A 52 7.76 4.29 -0.33
N TYR A 53 9.07 4.37 -0.53
CA TYR A 53 9.73 3.53 -1.53
C TYR A 53 9.78 2.06 -1.12
N ARG A 54 9.99 1.77 0.14
CA ARG A 54 10.06 0.39 0.61
C ARG A 54 8.71 -0.31 0.51
N CYS A 55 7.63 0.45 0.59
CA CYS A 55 6.28 -0.11 0.45
C CYS A 55 5.83 -0.20 -1.00
N GLY A 56 6.64 0.28 -1.94
CA GLY A 56 6.31 0.15 -3.35
C GLY A 56 5.63 1.35 -3.97
N PHE A 57 5.58 2.48 -3.28
CA PHE A 57 5.03 3.70 -3.85
C PHE A 57 6.09 4.41 -4.69
N ASN A 58 5.72 4.85 -5.88
CA ASN A 58 6.64 5.54 -6.76
C ASN A 58 6.78 7.01 -6.41
N GLU A 59 5.76 7.60 -5.80
CA GLU A 59 5.77 9.01 -5.44
C GLU A 59 5.34 9.19 -4.00
N ILE A 60 6.12 9.98 -3.28
CA ILE A 60 5.84 10.23 -1.88
C ILE A 60 4.56 11.02 -1.68
N SER A 61 4.21 11.92 -2.62
CA SER A 61 2.98 12.69 -2.52
C SER A 61 1.75 11.81 -2.64
N TYR A 62 1.79 10.83 -3.53
CA TYR A 62 0.70 9.87 -3.68
C TYR A 62 0.56 9.03 -2.41
N PHE A 63 1.67 8.57 -1.88
CA PHE A 63 1.67 7.80 -0.63
C PHE A 63 1.03 8.61 0.50
N GLY A 64 1.45 9.87 0.65
CA GLY A 64 0.91 10.72 1.70
C GLY A 64 -0.59 10.91 1.57
N LYS A 65 -1.06 11.10 0.35
CA LYS A 65 -2.47 11.29 0.08
C LYS A 65 -3.28 10.05 0.43
N CYS A 66 -2.81 8.87 -0.01
CA CYS A 66 -3.49 7.62 0.28
C CYS A 66 -3.49 7.33 1.78
N PHE A 67 -2.37 7.56 2.43
CA PHE A 67 -2.25 7.32 3.87
C PHE A 67 -3.22 8.20 4.65
N LYS A 68 -3.27 9.48 4.32
CA LYS A 68 -4.16 10.40 5.02
C LYS A 68 -5.62 10.05 4.79
N THR A 69 -5.96 9.64 3.57
CA THR A 69 -7.33 9.24 3.26
C THR A 69 -7.74 8.02 4.06
N GLU A 70 -6.83 7.07 4.22
CA GLU A 70 -7.14 5.82 4.92
C GLU A 70 -7.14 5.98 6.44
N TYR A 71 -6.17 6.71 6.98
CA TYR A 71 -5.97 6.76 8.43
C TYR A 71 -6.28 8.10 9.07
N GLY A 72 -6.59 9.12 8.29
CA GLY A 72 -6.94 10.44 8.82
C GLY A 72 -5.76 11.32 9.20
N LEU A 73 -4.53 10.81 9.12
CA LEU A 73 -3.31 11.56 9.43
C LEU A 73 -2.33 11.39 8.28
N SER A 74 -1.49 12.41 8.07
CA SER A 74 -0.39 12.24 7.14
C SER A 74 0.67 11.34 7.76
N PRO A 75 1.56 10.74 6.95
CA PRO A 75 2.63 9.90 7.51
C PRO A 75 3.50 10.65 8.52
N SER A 76 3.79 11.92 8.26
CA SER A 76 4.59 12.73 9.19
C SER A 76 3.87 12.93 10.52
N GLU A 77 2.58 13.20 10.45
CA GLU A 77 1.77 13.36 11.66
C GLU A 77 1.70 12.06 12.45
N TYR A 78 1.62 10.94 11.74
CA TYR A 78 1.58 9.63 12.37
C TYR A 78 2.88 9.35 13.13
N ILE A 79 4.02 9.70 12.54
CA ILE A 79 5.31 9.53 13.19
C ILE A 79 5.36 10.34 14.48
N LYS A 80 4.95 11.60 14.41
CA LYS A 80 4.96 12.44 15.59
C LYS A 80 4.08 11.90 16.70
N LYS A 81 2.97 11.29 16.35
CA LYS A 81 2.00 10.86 17.34
C LYS A 81 2.30 9.49 17.91
N TYR A 82 2.81 8.57 17.11
CA TYR A 82 2.92 7.17 17.52
C TYR A 82 4.33 6.60 17.58
N ARG A 83 5.29 7.22 16.92
CA ARG A 83 6.66 6.70 16.97
C ARG A 83 7.30 7.06 18.30
N LYS A 84 7.96 6.09 18.87
CA LYS A 84 8.64 6.29 20.16
C LYS A 84 9.99 6.95 20.00
#